data_10d76073bf1c8f276f251539c8f66e5f
#
_entry.id   10d76073bf1c8f276f251539c8f66e5f
#
_cell.length_a   1.000
_cell.length_b   1.000
_cell.length_c   1.000
_cell.angle_alpha   90.00
_cell.angle_beta   90.00
_cell.angle_gamma   90.00
#
_symmetry.space_group_name_H-M   'P 1'
#
loop_
_entity.id
_entity.type
_entity.pdbx_description
1 polymer ?
#
loop_
_entity_poly.entity_id
_entity_poly.type
_entity_poly.pdbx_seq_one_letter_code
_entity_poly.pdbx_strand_id
1 'polypeptide(L)'
;ITTGLLQGFIDRANKVFSGTYADDPVAVDSKIRFELATVDVQGNELATPGINRVEMGTPAYGEVAGYINKNLLWDPNRILNIWVNDEIYGTNAYAPAYILDNGTVVPGLKMNSVATADEVSFTSYSEVGITLTVSSIFSINKGGYEYYLGTHFGLMPTVFSTYSGIPFVNGDVDFCSDTYTYELGPIALEKNTYSDDKQAPVIYYNSCNIMDESSASTSLTYEQVLRMRKVIANCPGRMFD
;
A
#
# COMPACT_ATOMS: atom_id res chain seq x y z
N ILE A 1 -14.25 15.38 3.07
CA ILE A 1 -12.79 15.32 3.33
C ILE A 1 -12.30 16.76 3.40
N THR A 2 -11.54 17.10 4.42
CA THR A 2 -10.92 18.42 4.61
C THR A 2 -9.41 18.32 4.49
N THR A 3 -8.73 19.43 4.19
CA THR A 3 -7.26 19.49 4.20
C THR A 3 -6.69 19.06 5.55
N GLY A 4 -7.30 19.47 6.66
CA GLY A 4 -6.82 19.07 8.00
C GLY A 4 -6.89 17.57 8.25
N LEU A 5 -7.91 16.89 7.74
CA LEU A 5 -8.02 15.44 7.82
C LEU A 5 -6.89 14.76 7.00
N LEU A 6 -6.68 15.22 5.75
CA LEU A 6 -5.60 14.69 4.91
C LEU A 6 -4.22 14.96 5.49
N GLN A 7 -3.99 16.16 6.04
CA GLN A 7 -2.72 16.47 6.69
C GLN A 7 -2.46 15.52 7.87
N GLY A 8 -3.49 15.20 8.65
CA GLY A 8 -3.38 14.21 9.73
C GLY A 8 -2.96 12.82 9.22
N PHE A 9 -3.44 12.39 8.05
CA PHE A 9 -3.01 11.13 7.43
C PHE A 9 -1.56 11.20 6.95
N ILE A 10 -1.17 12.28 6.29
CA ILE A 10 0.20 12.48 5.84
C ILE A 10 1.18 12.51 7.02
N ASP A 11 0.84 13.25 8.08
CA ASP A 11 1.67 13.35 9.29
C ASP A 11 1.84 11.99 9.96
N ARG A 12 0.76 11.19 10.05
CA ARG A 12 0.81 9.84 10.58
C ARG A 12 1.65 8.92 9.67
N ALA A 13 1.38 8.90 8.36
CA ALA A 13 2.15 8.10 7.41
C ALA A 13 3.64 8.42 7.49
N ASN A 14 4.00 9.70 7.54
CA ASN A 14 5.39 10.15 7.66
C ASN A 14 6.04 9.68 8.96
N LYS A 15 5.32 9.67 10.08
CA LYS A 15 5.84 9.12 11.34
C LYS A 15 6.07 7.61 11.26
N VAL A 16 5.12 6.87 10.69
CA VAL A 16 5.23 5.42 10.51
C VAL A 16 6.40 5.09 9.57
N PHE A 17 6.44 5.72 8.40
CA PHE A 17 7.48 5.47 7.40
C PHE A 17 8.86 6.01 7.80
N SER A 18 8.94 6.91 8.77
CA SER A 18 10.21 7.32 9.38
C SER A 18 10.64 6.46 10.58
N GLY A 19 9.81 5.50 11.01
CA GLY A 19 10.08 4.70 12.19
C GLY A 19 9.99 5.48 13.51
N THR A 20 9.27 6.63 13.53
CA THR A 20 9.18 7.50 14.71
C THR A 20 7.78 7.57 15.32
N TYR A 21 6.85 6.74 14.83
CA TYR A 21 5.48 6.78 15.32
C TYR A 21 5.33 6.20 16.73
N ALA A 22 6.03 5.12 17.02
CA ALA A 22 6.05 4.44 18.31
C ALA A 22 7.49 4.07 18.67
N ASP A 23 7.72 3.79 19.94
CA ASP A 23 8.99 3.25 20.43
C ASP A 23 9.05 1.74 20.12
N ASP A 24 9.29 1.42 18.85
CA ASP A 24 9.38 0.06 18.34
C ASP A 24 10.83 -0.20 17.90
N PRO A 25 11.55 -1.12 18.58
CA PRO A 25 12.97 -1.37 18.32
C PRO A 25 13.25 -1.96 16.93
N VAL A 26 12.24 -2.49 16.24
CA VAL A 26 12.39 -3.02 14.87
C VAL A 26 12.01 -2.02 13.79
N ALA A 27 11.45 -0.87 14.16
CA ALA A 27 11.05 0.15 13.21
C ALA A 27 12.25 0.78 12.50
N VAL A 28 12.17 0.84 11.18
CA VAL A 28 13.23 1.38 10.31
C VAL A 28 12.73 2.58 9.53
N ASP A 29 13.56 3.63 9.43
CA ASP A 29 13.27 4.76 8.55
C ASP A 29 13.41 4.37 7.08
N SER A 30 12.28 4.31 6.38
CA SER A 30 12.23 4.00 4.95
C SER A 30 12.86 5.10 4.07
N LYS A 31 13.00 6.31 4.57
CA LYS A 31 13.32 7.54 3.84
C LYS A 31 12.24 7.96 2.81
N ILE A 32 11.09 7.30 2.81
CA ILE A 32 9.92 7.73 2.04
C ILE A 32 9.19 8.79 2.85
N ARG A 33 8.81 9.88 2.19
CA ARG A 33 8.02 10.96 2.79
C ARG A 33 6.88 11.33 1.84
N PHE A 34 5.75 11.66 2.42
CA PHE A 34 4.54 12.03 1.71
C PHE A 34 4.26 13.50 1.94
N GLU A 35 3.80 14.18 0.90
CA GLU A 35 3.33 15.56 0.97
C GLU A 35 2.05 15.72 0.15
N LEU A 36 1.24 16.71 0.46
CA LEU A 36 0.05 17.02 -0.31
C LEU A 36 0.45 17.74 -1.61
N ALA A 37 -0.08 17.28 -2.74
CA ALA A 37 0.08 18.00 -3.99
C ALA A 37 -0.54 19.40 -3.87
N THR A 38 0.16 20.42 -4.34
CA THR A 38 -0.32 21.81 -4.33
C THR A 38 -0.79 22.30 -5.68
N VAL A 39 -0.41 21.59 -6.72
CA VAL A 39 -0.77 21.90 -8.12
C VAL A 39 -1.34 20.68 -8.82
N ASP A 40 -2.18 20.91 -9.82
CA ASP A 40 -2.68 19.87 -10.71
C ASP A 40 -1.63 19.49 -11.79
N VAL A 41 -1.99 18.57 -12.68
CA VAL A 41 -1.10 18.11 -13.77
C VAL A 41 -0.84 19.18 -14.84
N GLN A 42 -1.62 20.25 -14.90
CA GLN A 42 -1.41 21.39 -15.76
C GLN A 42 -0.58 22.50 -15.08
N GLY A 43 -0.26 22.34 -13.80
CA GLY A 43 0.49 23.32 -13.01
C GLY A 43 -0.40 24.41 -12.37
N ASN A 44 -1.72 24.27 -12.39
CA ASN A 44 -2.61 25.20 -11.72
C ASN A 44 -2.67 24.87 -10.21
N GLU A 45 -2.75 25.90 -9.37
CA GLU A 45 -2.93 25.71 -7.94
C GLU A 45 -4.23 24.99 -7.62
N LEU A 46 -4.16 23.98 -6.77
CA LEU A 46 -5.33 23.29 -6.26
C LEU A 46 -6.06 24.19 -5.26
N ALA A 47 -7.36 24.33 -5.42
CA ALA A 47 -8.21 25.10 -4.49
C ALA A 47 -8.13 24.54 -3.05
N THR A 48 -7.80 23.29 -2.91
CA THR A 48 -7.56 22.62 -1.64
C THR A 48 -6.32 21.73 -1.82
N PRO A 49 -5.19 21.98 -1.18
CA PRO A 49 -4.01 21.15 -1.30
C PRO A 49 -4.32 19.66 -1.09
N GLY A 50 -3.81 18.82 -1.99
CA GLY A 50 -4.02 17.38 -1.98
C GLY A 50 -5.40 16.90 -2.45
N ILE A 51 -6.32 17.80 -2.80
CA ILE A 51 -7.70 17.41 -3.15
C ILE A 51 -8.09 17.99 -4.51
N ASN A 52 -8.32 17.10 -5.46
CA ASN A 52 -9.03 17.39 -6.70
C ASN A 52 -10.47 16.87 -6.57
N ARG A 53 -11.46 17.77 -6.53
CA ARG A 53 -12.88 17.41 -6.41
C ARG A 53 -13.54 17.42 -7.79
N VAL A 54 -14.18 16.30 -8.11
CA VAL A 54 -14.88 16.13 -9.38
C VAL A 54 -16.33 15.73 -9.10
N GLU A 55 -17.27 16.51 -9.59
CA GLU A 55 -18.69 16.17 -9.56
C GLU A 55 -19.02 15.29 -10.77
N MET A 56 -19.49 14.08 -10.51
CA MET A 56 -19.85 13.11 -11.55
C MET A 56 -21.35 12.85 -11.66
N GLY A 57 -22.16 13.48 -10.82
CA GLY A 57 -23.59 13.15 -10.71
C GLY A 57 -23.81 11.76 -10.08
N THR A 58 -24.71 10.97 -10.67
CA THR A 58 -25.00 9.58 -10.24
C THR A 58 -24.65 8.61 -11.36
N PRO A 59 -23.36 8.40 -11.67
CA PRO A 59 -22.94 7.52 -12.76
C PRO A 59 -23.17 6.05 -12.38
N ALA A 60 -23.37 5.20 -13.38
CA ALA A 60 -23.29 3.75 -13.16
C ALA A 60 -21.85 3.33 -12.79
N TYR A 61 -21.72 2.25 -12.05
CA TYR A 61 -20.41 1.75 -11.57
C TYR A 61 -19.31 1.71 -12.65
N GLY A 62 -19.60 1.15 -13.83
CA GLY A 62 -18.62 1.07 -14.91
C GLY A 62 -18.22 2.43 -15.52
N GLU A 63 -19.08 3.44 -15.38
CA GLU A 63 -18.83 4.80 -15.89
C GLU A 63 -17.82 5.53 -15.00
N VAL A 64 -17.81 5.27 -13.68
CA VAL A 64 -16.85 5.85 -12.74
C VAL A 64 -15.43 5.43 -13.11
N ALA A 65 -15.19 4.14 -13.28
CA ALA A 65 -13.88 3.61 -13.67
C ALA A 65 -13.42 4.18 -15.02
N GLY A 66 -14.31 4.21 -16.01
CA GLY A 66 -14.02 4.80 -17.33
C GLY A 66 -13.68 6.28 -17.28
N TYR A 67 -14.35 7.02 -16.40
CA TYR A 67 -14.08 8.45 -16.21
C TYR A 67 -12.72 8.68 -15.53
N ILE A 68 -12.39 7.91 -14.49
CA ILE A 68 -11.08 7.99 -13.81
C ILE A 68 -9.97 7.71 -14.82
N ASN A 69 -10.07 6.61 -15.56
CA ASN A 69 -9.05 6.22 -16.54
C ASN A 69 -8.79 7.29 -17.61
N LYS A 70 -9.83 7.98 -18.04
CA LYS A 70 -9.74 8.96 -19.13
C LYS A 70 -9.33 10.35 -18.66
N ASN A 71 -9.75 10.77 -17.46
CA ASN A 71 -9.73 12.19 -17.09
C ASN A 71 -8.96 12.49 -15.81
N LEU A 72 -8.77 11.50 -14.93
CA LEU A 72 -8.26 11.74 -13.58
C LEU A 72 -6.96 10.99 -13.27
N LEU A 73 -6.43 10.24 -14.22
CA LEU A 73 -5.18 9.51 -14.01
C LEU A 73 -4.00 10.47 -14.15
N TRP A 74 -3.44 10.86 -13.00
CA TRP A 74 -2.23 11.69 -12.98
C TRP A 74 -0.98 10.80 -13.10
N ASP A 75 0.12 11.36 -13.62
CA ASP A 75 1.37 10.63 -13.82
C ASP A 75 1.82 9.92 -12.53
N PRO A 76 1.77 8.58 -12.50
CA PRO A 76 2.06 7.82 -11.28
C PRO A 76 3.55 7.76 -10.93
N ASN A 77 4.45 8.26 -11.79
CA ASN A 77 5.86 8.43 -11.46
C ASN A 77 6.13 9.72 -10.66
N ARG A 78 5.12 10.58 -10.52
CA ARG A 78 5.23 11.86 -9.82
C ARG A 78 4.22 12.02 -8.69
N ILE A 79 3.06 11.41 -8.84
CA ILE A 79 1.92 11.60 -7.95
C ILE A 79 1.36 10.24 -7.53
N LEU A 80 1.28 10.01 -6.25
CA LEU A 80 0.50 8.90 -5.72
C LEU A 80 -0.99 9.24 -5.86
N ASN A 81 -1.66 8.58 -6.79
CA ASN A 81 -3.08 8.76 -7.02
C ASN A 81 -3.89 8.02 -5.93
N ILE A 82 -4.81 8.73 -5.28
CA ILE A 82 -5.74 8.14 -4.31
C ILE A 82 -7.15 8.57 -4.70
N TRP A 83 -7.96 7.62 -5.12
CA TRP A 83 -9.36 7.87 -5.48
C TRP A 83 -10.29 7.54 -4.32
N VAL A 84 -11.20 8.46 -4.04
CA VAL A 84 -12.17 8.31 -2.97
C VAL A 84 -13.56 8.36 -3.55
N ASN A 85 -14.25 7.23 -3.56
CA ASN A 85 -15.58 7.10 -4.09
C ASN A 85 -16.28 5.84 -3.54
N ASP A 86 -17.58 5.94 -3.19
CA ASP A 86 -18.35 4.80 -2.72
C ASP A 86 -18.87 3.90 -3.87
N GLU A 87 -18.84 4.40 -5.10
CA GLU A 87 -19.20 3.66 -6.30
C GLU A 87 -18.06 2.77 -6.81
N ILE A 88 -16.83 2.96 -6.33
CA ILE A 88 -15.70 2.07 -6.59
C ILE A 88 -15.75 0.94 -5.55
N TYR A 89 -15.76 -0.31 -6.02
CA TYR A 89 -15.86 -1.47 -5.13
C TYR A 89 -14.65 -1.57 -4.20
N GLY A 90 -14.92 -1.40 -2.92
CA GLY A 90 -13.99 -1.68 -1.84
C GLY A 90 -12.82 -0.70 -1.73
N THR A 91 -12.04 -0.92 -0.71
CA THR A 91 -10.75 -0.26 -0.47
C THR A 91 -9.65 -1.18 -0.97
N ASN A 92 -8.79 -0.67 -1.83
CA ASN A 92 -7.75 -1.47 -2.46
C ASN A 92 -6.50 -0.63 -2.76
N ALA A 93 -5.34 -1.28 -2.81
CA ALA A 93 -4.11 -0.72 -3.36
C ALA A 93 -3.60 -1.60 -4.50
N TYR A 94 -3.14 -0.98 -5.56
CA TYR A 94 -2.60 -1.70 -6.70
C TYR A 94 -1.10 -1.84 -6.55
N ALA A 95 -0.64 -3.10 -6.52
CA ALA A 95 0.76 -3.42 -6.54
C ALA A 95 1.40 -3.01 -7.89
N PRO A 96 2.73 -2.88 -7.96
CA PRO A 96 3.43 -2.59 -9.21
C PRO A 96 3.08 -3.60 -10.30
N ALA A 97 2.73 -3.09 -11.50
CA ALA A 97 2.38 -3.91 -12.66
C ALA A 97 3.56 -4.11 -13.63
N TYR A 98 4.59 -3.27 -13.54
CA TYR A 98 5.73 -3.25 -14.45
C TYR A 98 7.04 -3.23 -13.69
N ILE A 99 8.08 -3.82 -14.29
CA ILE A 99 9.46 -3.82 -13.79
C ILE A 99 10.44 -3.65 -14.94
N LEU A 100 11.52 -2.89 -14.71
CA LEU A 100 12.59 -2.74 -15.70
C LEU A 100 13.32 -4.06 -15.95
N ASP A 101 13.60 -4.37 -17.20
CA ASP A 101 14.36 -5.56 -17.64
C ASP A 101 15.87 -5.37 -17.39
N ASN A 102 16.25 -5.36 -16.13
CA ASN A 102 17.64 -5.23 -15.68
C ASN A 102 18.09 -6.39 -14.79
N GLY A 103 17.33 -7.49 -14.80
CA GLY A 103 17.58 -8.66 -13.95
C GLY A 103 17.07 -8.53 -12.51
N THR A 104 16.42 -7.41 -12.15
CA THR A 104 15.81 -7.25 -10.83
C THR A 104 14.54 -8.09 -10.73
N VAL A 105 14.39 -8.78 -9.60
CA VAL A 105 13.19 -9.54 -9.26
C VAL A 105 12.64 -9.04 -7.94
N VAL A 106 11.32 -8.84 -7.86
CA VAL A 106 10.59 -8.61 -6.61
C VAL A 106 9.74 -9.85 -6.35
N PRO A 107 10.17 -10.77 -5.49
CA PRO A 107 9.49 -12.04 -5.27
C PRO A 107 8.02 -11.87 -4.88
N GLY A 108 7.16 -12.78 -5.30
CA GLY A 108 5.73 -12.78 -4.98
C GLY A 108 4.87 -11.82 -5.81
N LEU A 109 5.44 -10.84 -6.51
CA LEU A 109 4.69 -9.94 -7.39
C LEU A 109 4.80 -10.42 -8.85
N LYS A 110 3.65 -10.41 -9.53
CA LYS A 110 3.57 -10.69 -10.96
C LYS A 110 3.59 -9.38 -11.73
N MET A 111 4.68 -9.11 -12.43
CA MET A 111 4.90 -7.87 -13.17
C MET A 111 5.27 -8.15 -14.63
N ASN A 112 4.99 -7.17 -15.48
CA ASN A 112 5.42 -7.18 -16.87
C ASN A 112 6.81 -6.54 -16.99
N SER A 113 7.76 -7.23 -17.65
CA SER A 113 9.08 -6.68 -17.90
C SER A 113 9.04 -5.67 -19.04
N VAL A 114 9.72 -4.53 -18.90
CA VAL A 114 9.84 -3.48 -19.89
C VAL A 114 11.29 -3.00 -19.96
N ALA A 115 11.77 -2.61 -21.16
CA ALA A 115 13.16 -2.20 -21.30
C ALA A 115 13.42 -0.83 -20.68
N THR A 116 12.46 0.09 -20.79
CA THR A 116 12.53 1.44 -20.22
C THR A 116 11.22 1.86 -19.60
N ALA A 117 11.25 2.83 -18.67
CA ALA A 117 10.04 3.38 -18.06
C ALA A 117 9.13 4.09 -19.10
N ASP A 118 9.70 4.66 -20.13
CA ASP A 118 8.99 5.40 -21.19
C ASP A 118 8.13 4.50 -22.08
N GLU A 119 8.37 3.19 -22.07
CA GLU A 119 7.52 2.22 -22.78
C GLU A 119 6.16 2.01 -22.10
N VAL A 120 6.03 2.41 -20.82
CA VAL A 120 4.81 2.20 -20.07
C VAL A 120 3.88 3.39 -20.22
N SER A 121 2.67 3.12 -20.72
CA SER A 121 1.57 4.08 -20.71
C SER A 121 0.47 3.54 -19.81
N PHE A 122 0.26 4.18 -18.67
CA PHE A 122 -0.79 3.81 -17.73
C PHE A 122 -2.15 4.28 -18.25
N THR A 123 -3.04 3.35 -18.51
CA THR A 123 -4.37 3.60 -19.07
C THR A 123 -5.51 3.25 -18.15
N SER A 124 -5.19 2.59 -17.03
CA SER A 124 -6.16 2.17 -16.04
C SER A 124 -5.75 2.52 -14.62
N TYR A 125 -6.70 3.00 -13.83
CA TYR A 125 -6.51 3.24 -12.40
C TYR A 125 -6.13 1.95 -11.65
N SER A 126 -6.51 0.78 -12.18
CA SER A 126 -6.14 -0.53 -11.59
C SER A 126 -4.67 -0.92 -11.77
N GLU A 127 -3.88 -0.11 -12.48
CA GLU A 127 -2.43 -0.30 -12.62
C GLU A 127 -1.65 0.56 -11.63
N VAL A 128 -2.31 1.55 -11.00
CA VAL A 128 -1.65 2.57 -10.18
C VAL A 128 -2.53 3.00 -9.00
N GLY A 129 -1.88 3.51 -7.96
CA GLY A 129 -2.54 4.23 -6.88
C GLY A 129 -3.31 3.37 -5.88
N ILE A 130 -4.25 4.02 -5.20
CA ILE A 130 -5.05 3.45 -4.12
C ILE A 130 -6.50 3.87 -4.33
N THR A 131 -7.45 2.97 -4.12
CA THR A 131 -8.88 3.28 -4.04
C THR A 131 -9.37 3.19 -2.61
N LEU A 132 -10.14 4.16 -2.17
CA LEU A 132 -10.74 4.21 -0.84
C LEU A 132 -12.25 4.45 -0.98
N THR A 133 -13.05 3.79 -0.16
CA THR A 133 -14.44 4.18 0.03
C THR A 133 -14.52 5.37 1.00
N VAL A 134 -15.59 6.18 0.91
CA VAL A 134 -15.80 7.28 1.86
C VAL A 134 -15.86 6.74 3.29
N SER A 135 -16.51 5.60 3.50
CA SER A 135 -16.59 4.94 4.81
C SER A 135 -15.22 4.49 5.34
N SER A 136 -14.33 4.02 4.48
CA SER A 136 -12.98 3.59 4.89
C SER A 136 -12.14 4.76 5.38
N ILE A 137 -12.28 5.95 4.81
CA ILE A 137 -11.56 7.15 5.25
C ILE A 137 -11.86 7.49 6.71
N PHE A 138 -13.12 7.38 7.13
CA PHE A 138 -13.49 7.64 8.53
C PHE A 138 -13.03 6.51 9.48
N SER A 139 -12.83 5.31 8.98
CA SER A 139 -12.30 4.17 9.73
C SER A 139 -10.77 4.23 9.86
N ILE A 140 -10.09 4.87 8.93
CA ILE A 140 -8.63 5.02 8.84
C ILE A 140 -8.02 5.76 10.03
N ASN A 141 -8.79 6.57 10.76
CA ASN A 141 -8.34 7.16 12.02
C ASN A 141 -7.87 6.13 13.07
N LYS A 142 -8.14 4.84 12.85
CA LYS A 142 -7.74 3.73 13.74
C LYS A 142 -6.52 2.94 13.24
N GLY A 143 -5.88 3.37 12.15
CA GLY A 143 -4.82 2.62 11.47
C GLY A 143 -5.33 1.84 10.26
N GLY A 144 -4.41 1.33 9.43
CA GLY A 144 -4.74 0.53 8.24
C GLY A 144 -4.50 1.24 6.90
N TYR A 145 -4.38 2.57 6.87
CA TYR A 145 -4.01 3.32 5.67
C TYR A 145 -2.57 2.98 5.24
N GLU A 146 -1.70 2.82 6.19
CA GLU A 146 -0.30 2.45 6.00
C GLU A 146 -0.15 1.11 5.30
N TYR A 147 -1.08 0.18 5.50
CA TYR A 147 -1.16 -1.09 4.78
C TYR A 147 -1.29 -0.87 3.27
N TYR A 148 -2.18 0.05 2.84
CA TYR A 148 -2.37 0.35 1.42
C TYR A 148 -1.16 1.07 0.82
N LEU A 149 -0.48 1.93 1.59
CA LEU A 149 0.79 2.53 1.18
C LEU A 149 1.87 1.45 1.02
N GLY A 150 2.00 0.53 1.97
CA GLY A 150 2.92 -0.60 1.88
C GLY A 150 2.67 -1.45 0.63
N THR A 151 1.42 -1.83 0.38
CA THR A 151 1.02 -2.57 -0.83
C THR A 151 1.36 -1.81 -2.11
N HIS A 152 1.12 -0.50 -2.14
CA HIS A 152 1.47 0.35 -3.28
C HIS A 152 2.98 0.28 -3.60
N PHE A 153 3.82 0.19 -2.59
CA PHE A 153 5.27 0.00 -2.73
C PHE A 153 5.69 -1.47 -2.79
N GLY A 154 4.75 -2.38 -3.04
CA GLY A 154 5.05 -3.78 -3.32
C GLY A 154 5.24 -4.66 -2.10
N LEU A 155 4.89 -4.20 -0.91
CA LEU A 155 4.83 -5.09 0.25
C LEU A 155 3.65 -6.06 0.13
N MET A 156 3.79 -7.20 0.74
CA MET A 156 2.79 -8.25 0.81
C MET A 156 2.30 -8.42 2.25
N PRO A 157 1.06 -8.89 2.46
CA PRO A 157 0.54 -9.14 3.79
C PRO A 157 1.40 -10.15 4.55
N THR A 158 1.63 -9.88 5.83
CA THR A 158 2.21 -10.84 6.78
C THR A 158 1.20 -11.86 7.28
N VAL A 159 -0.09 -11.57 7.05
CA VAL A 159 -1.21 -12.42 7.46
C VAL A 159 -1.75 -13.16 6.25
N PHE A 160 -1.96 -14.45 6.39
CA PHE A 160 -2.67 -15.22 5.37
C PHE A 160 -4.00 -15.75 5.94
N SER A 161 -4.98 -15.86 5.06
CA SER A 161 -6.28 -16.44 5.41
C SER A 161 -6.44 -17.82 4.80
N THR A 162 -6.73 -18.81 5.62
CA THR A 162 -7.08 -20.16 5.16
C THR A 162 -8.39 -20.21 4.37
N TYR A 163 -9.18 -19.13 4.41
CA TYR A 163 -10.45 -19.00 3.66
C TYR A 163 -10.25 -18.98 2.13
N SER A 164 -9.08 -18.69 1.65
CA SER A 164 -8.82 -18.63 0.19
C SER A 164 -8.51 -19.98 -0.45
N GLY A 165 -8.47 -21.07 0.33
CA GLY A 165 -8.15 -22.40 -0.21
C GLY A 165 -6.73 -22.55 -0.76
N ILE A 166 -5.87 -21.55 -0.55
CA ILE A 166 -4.46 -21.63 -0.89
C ILE A 166 -3.77 -22.43 0.22
N PRO A 167 -3.21 -23.62 -0.07
CA PRO A 167 -2.49 -24.38 0.93
C PRO A 167 -1.31 -23.56 1.42
N PHE A 168 -1.16 -23.46 2.74
CA PHE A 168 0.02 -22.88 3.35
C PHE A 168 1.25 -23.66 2.87
N VAL A 169 2.10 -23.00 2.14
CA VAL A 169 3.43 -23.52 1.83
C VAL A 169 4.33 -22.99 2.93
N ASN A 170 4.95 -23.89 3.67
CA ASN A 170 5.98 -23.60 4.67
C ASN A 170 6.97 -22.60 4.09
N GLY A 171 6.94 -21.36 4.52
CA GLY A 171 7.80 -20.33 3.96
C GLY A 171 7.31 -18.91 4.23
N ASP A 172 8.16 -18.03 3.94
CA ASP A 172 8.03 -16.61 3.95
C ASP A 172 6.99 -16.17 2.90
N VAL A 173 5.77 -15.85 3.31
CA VAL A 173 4.69 -15.47 2.39
C VAL A 173 4.77 -14.03 1.93
N ASP A 174 5.44 -13.17 2.68
CA ASP A 174 5.66 -11.76 2.34
C ASP A 174 7.07 -11.50 1.77
N PHE A 175 7.91 -12.53 1.74
CA PHE A 175 9.29 -12.48 1.24
C PHE A 175 10.20 -11.52 2.00
N CYS A 176 9.95 -11.35 3.31
CA CYS A 176 10.76 -10.60 4.25
C CYS A 176 11.06 -11.46 5.46
N SER A 177 12.30 -11.90 5.64
CA SER A 177 12.68 -12.87 6.68
C SER A 177 12.68 -12.29 8.09
N ASP A 178 12.63 -10.97 8.23
CA ASP A 178 12.57 -10.23 9.48
C ASP A 178 11.13 -9.87 9.93
N THR A 179 10.13 -10.34 9.19
CA THR A 179 8.72 -10.30 9.56
C THR A 179 8.25 -11.64 10.11
N TYR A 180 7.07 -11.65 10.71
CA TYR A 180 6.42 -12.87 11.13
C TYR A 180 5.16 -13.08 10.31
N THR A 181 4.97 -14.30 9.83
CA THR A 181 3.74 -14.72 9.18
C THR A 181 2.73 -15.22 10.20
N TYR A 182 1.49 -14.79 10.07
CA TYR A 182 0.39 -15.15 10.96
C TYR A 182 -0.71 -15.89 10.23
N GLU A 183 -1.37 -16.79 10.94
CA GLU A 183 -2.68 -17.31 10.55
C GLU A 183 -3.78 -16.50 11.25
N LEU A 184 -4.73 -15.95 10.50
CA LEU A 184 -5.94 -15.36 11.07
C LEU A 184 -6.85 -16.47 11.58
N GLY A 185 -6.77 -16.71 12.88
CA GLY A 185 -7.73 -17.54 13.61
C GLY A 185 -8.96 -16.74 14.06
N PRO A 186 -10.08 -17.40 14.40
CA PRO A 186 -11.32 -16.70 14.78
C PRO A 186 -11.26 -15.95 16.11
N ILE A 187 -10.19 -16.01 16.90
CA ILE A 187 -10.18 -15.52 18.29
C ILE A 187 -8.98 -14.65 18.68
N ALA A 188 -7.89 -14.62 17.96
CA ALA A 188 -6.73 -13.71 18.20
C ALA A 188 -5.70 -13.88 17.11
N LEU A 189 -4.81 -12.90 16.95
CA LEU A 189 -3.56 -13.09 16.24
C LEU A 189 -2.71 -14.10 17.02
N GLU A 190 -2.88 -15.37 16.70
CA GLU A 190 -2.00 -16.43 17.22
C GLU A 190 -0.76 -16.46 16.32
N LYS A 191 0.40 -16.10 16.89
CA LYS A 191 1.65 -16.33 16.22
C LYS A 191 1.93 -17.82 16.21
N ASN A 192 1.71 -18.44 15.07
CA ASN A 192 2.34 -19.73 14.81
C ASN A 192 3.79 -19.48 14.39
N THR A 193 4.72 -19.59 15.33
CA THR A 193 6.10 -19.88 14.95
C THR A 193 6.06 -21.27 14.32
N TYR A 194 6.06 -21.30 12.99
CA TYR A 194 6.06 -22.55 12.27
C TYR A 194 7.45 -23.19 12.48
N SER A 195 7.53 -24.09 13.42
CA SER A 195 8.53 -25.13 13.42
C SER A 195 7.81 -26.42 13.00
N ASP A 196 8.45 -27.29 12.26
CA ASP A 196 7.96 -28.65 12.02
C ASP A 196 7.75 -29.45 13.33
N ASP A 197 8.14 -28.85 14.44
CA ASP A 197 7.94 -29.35 15.78
C ASP A 197 6.55 -28.90 16.28
N LYS A 198 5.58 -29.81 16.19
CA LYS A 198 4.22 -29.64 16.71
C LYS A 198 4.13 -29.33 18.21
N GLN A 199 5.26 -29.25 18.92
CA GLN A 199 5.39 -28.96 20.33
C GLN A 199 5.99 -27.56 20.60
N ALA A 200 6.25 -26.74 19.57
CA ALA A 200 6.73 -25.38 19.79
C ALA A 200 5.69 -24.56 20.57
N PRO A 201 6.08 -23.82 21.60
CA PRO A 201 5.15 -23.03 22.38
C PRO A 201 4.50 -21.96 21.50
N VAL A 202 3.19 -21.81 21.59
CA VAL A 202 2.47 -20.69 20.97
C VAL A 202 2.89 -19.43 21.69
N ILE A 203 3.50 -18.48 20.95
CA ILE A 203 3.91 -17.20 21.50
C ILE A 203 2.88 -16.15 21.07
N TYR A 204 2.17 -15.61 22.05
CA TYR A 204 1.27 -14.48 21.84
C TYR A 204 2.07 -13.18 21.90
N TYR A 205 1.95 -12.32 20.89
CA TYR A 205 2.50 -10.98 20.95
C TYR A 205 1.66 -10.03 20.07
N ASN A 206 1.74 -8.74 20.37
CA ASN A 206 1.12 -7.71 19.55
C ASN A 206 2.10 -7.31 18.46
N SER A 207 1.79 -7.62 17.22
CA SER A 207 2.54 -7.07 16.11
C SER A 207 2.12 -5.64 15.84
N CYS A 208 3.12 -4.82 15.46
CA CYS A 208 2.93 -3.43 15.04
C CYS A 208 3.27 -3.23 13.56
N ASN A 209 3.46 -4.29 12.78
CA ASN A 209 3.82 -4.19 11.37
C ASN A 209 2.66 -3.64 10.54
N ILE A 210 2.96 -2.72 9.60
CA ILE A 210 1.91 -2.12 8.76
C ILE A 210 1.24 -3.12 7.81
N MET A 211 1.87 -4.27 7.56
CA MET A 211 1.32 -5.31 6.69
C MET A 211 0.50 -6.35 7.46
N ASP A 212 0.36 -6.20 8.78
CA ASP A 212 -0.60 -6.96 9.55
C ASP A 212 -1.99 -6.33 9.41
N GLU A 213 -3.02 -7.11 9.27
CA GLU A 213 -4.40 -6.60 9.28
C GLU A 213 -4.83 -6.15 10.68
N SER A 214 -4.03 -5.32 11.33
CA SER A 214 -4.30 -4.85 12.70
C SER A 214 -4.43 -3.33 12.74
N SER A 215 -5.22 -2.83 13.70
CA SER A 215 -5.38 -1.40 13.95
C SER A 215 -4.16 -0.75 14.62
N ALA A 216 -3.15 -1.53 15.00
CA ALA A 216 -1.94 -1.05 15.69
C ALA A 216 -0.73 -0.93 14.77
N SER A 217 -0.93 -0.89 13.45
CA SER A 217 0.11 -0.84 12.44
C SER A 217 0.94 0.44 12.52
N THR A 218 2.19 0.35 12.94
CA THR A 218 3.03 1.52 13.25
C THR A 218 4.48 1.39 12.80
N SER A 219 4.90 0.23 12.27
CA SER A 219 6.29 -0.04 11.95
C SER A 219 6.50 -0.77 10.64
N LEU A 220 7.72 -0.60 10.10
CA LEU A 220 8.28 -1.29 8.96
C LEU A 220 9.58 -1.95 9.40
N THR A 221 9.85 -3.15 8.90
CA THR A 221 11.12 -3.84 9.12
C THR A 221 12.17 -3.44 8.07
N TYR A 222 13.41 -3.84 8.30
CA TYR A 222 14.52 -3.51 7.40
C TYR A 222 14.34 -4.15 6.01
N GLU A 223 13.94 -5.43 5.93
CA GLU A 223 13.75 -6.09 4.64
C GLU A 223 12.54 -5.57 3.88
N GLN A 224 11.49 -5.17 4.58
CA GLN A 224 10.37 -4.46 3.98
C GLN A 224 10.83 -3.13 3.35
N VAL A 225 11.66 -2.36 4.04
CA VAL A 225 12.25 -1.13 3.50
C VAL A 225 13.11 -1.41 2.27
N LEU A 226 13.96 -2.44 2.30
CA LEU A 226 14.77 -2.83 1.13
C LEU A 226 13.89 -3.23 -0.06
N ARG A 227 12.80 -3.95 0.21
CA ARG A 227 11.84 -4.36 -0.81
C ARG A 227 11.15 -3.15 -1.45
N MET A 228 10.64 -2.21 -0.65
CA MET A 228 10.04 -0.97 -1.16
C MET A 228 11.02 -0.15 -2.00
N ARG A 229 12.28 -0.01 -1.55
CA ARG A 229 13.32 0.69 -2.31
C ARG A 229 13.64 0.02 -3.65
N LYS A 230 13.63 -1.32 -3.68
CA LYS A 230 13.78 -2.08 -4.92
C LYS A 230 12.63 -1.78 -5.90
N VAL A 231 11.40 -1.67 -5.41
CA VAL A 231 10.23 -1.28 -6.20
C VAL A 231 10.39 0.14 -6.72
N ILE A 232 10.71 1.11 -5.86
CA ILE A 232 10.89 2.52 -6.25
C ILE A 232 11.98 2.67 -7.31
N ALA A 233 13.07 1.92 -7.21
CA ALA A 233 14.18 2.01 -8.16
C ALA A 233 13.93 1.32 -9.51
N ASN A 234 12.96 0.39 -9.61
CA ASN A 234 12.86 -0.49 -10.77
C ASN A 234 11.44 -0.64 -11.35
N CYS A 235 10.42 -0.09 -10.71
CA CYS A 235 9.05 -0.32 -11.15
C CYS A 235 8.42 0.99 -11.68
N PRO A 236 8.24 1.14 -12.99
CA PRO A 236 7.50 2.26 -13.56
C PRO A 236 6.13 2.46 -12.89
N GLY A 237 5.75 3.70 -12.65
CA GLY A 237 4.56 4.05 -11.87
C GLY A 237 4.76 4.02 -10.35
N ARG A 238 6.00 3.75 -9.90
CA ARG A 238 6.43 3.78 -8.50
C ARG A 238 7.80 4.45 -8.34
N MET A 239 8.36 4.97 -9.42
CA MET A 239 9.70 5.56 -9.46
C MET A 239 9.62 7.04 -9.04
N PHE A 240 9.42 7.28 -7.76
CA PHE A 240 9.43 8.64 -7.18
C PHE A 240 10.87 9.11 -6.96
N ASP A 241 11.13 10.39 -7.24
CA ASP A 241 12.40 11.07 -6.99
C ASP A 241 12.62 11.36 -5.49
#